data_378b1096a3d8730720c8ab91d655e2ff
#
_entry.id   378b1096a3d8730720c8ab91d655e2ff
#
_cell.length_a   1.000
_cell.length_b   1.000
_cell.length_c   1.000
_cell.angle_alpha   90.00
_cell.angle_beta   90.00
_cell.angle_gamma   90.00
#
_symmetry.space_group_name_H-M   'P 1'
#
loop_
_entity.id
_entity.type
_entity.pdbx_description
1 polymer ?
#
loop_
_entity_poly.entity_id
_entity_poly.type
_entity_poly.pdbx_seq_one_letter_code
_entity_poly.pdbx_strand_id
1 'polypeptide(L)'
;MIITGGKYRSRKLISPAEKIVKPTLSKVRESVFNILYSRIDFKDKTFLDLFAGSGIMGFEAISRGFSTLIAIDNNANNITLLKKNASSLGIDGKFIKYDALKYLKAPKDKVDVIFIDPPYDTDLANLALDEIINNGILNKDGIIIIETRKNKQIDFDGYTVIKECNYGLCNLYFLTIS
;
A
#
# COMPACT_ATOMS: atom_id res chain seq x y z
N MET A 1 -8.05 -12.47 -7.60
CA MET A 1 -6.99 -12.43 -6.56
C MET A 1 -7.54 -13.01 -5.27
N ILE A 2 -6.67 -13.49 -4.35
CA ILE A 2 -7.11 -14.13 -3.09
C ILE A 2 -6.39 -13.45 -1.93
N ILE A 3 -7.12 -13.16 -0.84
CA ILE A 3 -6.56 -12.69 0.43
C ILE A 3 -5.82 -13.85 1.11
N THR A 4 -4.59 -13.62 1.57
CA THR A 4 -3.68 -14.68 2.05
C THR A 4 -3.72 -14.87 3.56
N GLY A 5 -4.13 -13.86 4.34
CA GLY A 5 -4.13 -13.94 5.79
C GLY A 5 -5.28 -13.19 6.46
N GLY A 6 -5.43 -13.37 7.77
CA GLY A 6 -6.38 -12.66 8.61
C GLY A 6 -7.84 -13.12 8.48
N LYS A 7 -8.76 -12.25 8.90
CA LYS A 7 -10.21 -12.49 9.00
C LYS A 7 -10.85 -12.94 7.67
N TYR A 8 -10.38 -12.41 6.55
CA TYR A 8 -10.92 -12.67 5.21
C TYR A 8 -10.05 -13.62 4.40
N ARG A 9 -9.17 -14.42 5.03
CA ARG A 9 -8.31 -15.40 4.36
C ARG A 9 -9.12 -16.28 3.39
N SER A 10 -8.54 -16.56 2.23
CA SER A 10 -9.13 -17.35 1.12
C SER A 10 -10.32 -16.70 0.41
N ARG A 11 -10.75 -15.51 0.80
CA ARG A 11 -11.79 -14.77 0.05
C ARG A 11 -11.21 -14.28 -1.27
N LYS A 12 -12.00 -14.47 -2.32
CA LYS A 12 -11.66 -14.03 -3.68
C LYS A 12 -12.09 -12.59 -3.88
N LEU A 13 -11.18 -11.77 -4.42
CA LEU A 13 -11.47 -10.43 -4.90
C LEU A 13 -11.62 -10.46 -6.43
N ILE A 14 -12.54 -9.63 -6.92
CA ILE A 14 -12.64 -9.35 -8.35
C ILE A 14 -11.34 -8.65 -8.76
N SER A 15 -10.70 -9.13 -9.83
CA SER A 15 -9.49 -8.50 -10.40
C SER A 15 -9.83 -7.84 -11.74
N PRO A 16 -9.06 -6.80 -12.13
CA PRO A 16 -9.12 -6.30 -13.50
C PRO A 16 -8.86 -7.43 -14.49
N ALA A 17 -9.55 -7.41 -15.64
CA ALA A 17 -9.55 -8.51 -16.62
C ALA A 17 -8.14 -8.87 -17.18
N GLU A 18 -7.17 -7.97 -17.05
CA GLU A 18 -5.85 -8.08 -17.71
C GLU A 18 -4.71 -8.53 -16.78
N LYS A 19 -4.93 -8.76 -15.49
CA LYS A 19 -3.84 -9.16 -14.59
C LYS A 19 -3.90 -10.65 -14.24
N ILE A 20 -3.03 -11.44 -14.88
CA ILE A 20 -2.69 -12.80 -14.43
C ILE A 20 -2.06 -12.67 -13.04
N VAL A 21 -2.73 -13.19 -12.02
CA VAL A 21 -2.20 -13.22 -10.64
C VAL A 21 -1.04 -14.21 -10.60
N LYS A 22 0.18 -13.71 -10.59
CA LYS A 22 1.37 -14.55 -10.41
C LYS A 22 1.44 -15.06 -8.97
N PRO A 23 1.78 -16.33 -8.73
CA PRO A 23 1.97 -16.87 -7.37
C PRO A 23 2.98 -16.08 -6.52
N THR A 24 3.98 -15.48 -7.18
CA THR A 24 5.00 -14.62 -6.57
C THR A 24 4.40 -13.43 -5.82
N LEU A 25 3.33 -12.82 -6.37
CA LEU A 25 2.66 -11.68 -5.75
C LEU A 25 2.02 -12.03 -4.39
N SER A 26 1.53 -13.26 -4.21
CA SER A 26 0.98 -13.69 -2.92
C SER A 26 2.05 -13.84 -1.86
N LYS A 27 3.21 -14.43 -2.20
CA LYS A 27 4.37 -14.56 -1.29
C LYS A 27 4.93 -13.20 -0.88
N VAL A 28 4.99 -12.25 -1.82
CA VAL A 28 5.44 -10.87 -1.55
C VAL A 28 4.51 -10.22 -0.53
N ARG A 29 3.19 -10.31 -0.72
CA ARG A 29 2.21 -9.79 0.25
C ARG A 29 2.36 -10.41 1.63
N GLU A 30 2.42 -11.74 1.71
CA GLU A 30 2.63 -12.43 2.99
C GLU A 30 3.89 -11.93 3.69
N SER A 31 4.98 -11.77 2.95
CA SER A 31 6.23 -11.25 3.49
C SER A 31 6.08 -9.81 4.00
N VAL A 32 5.42 -8.93 3.24
CA VAL A 32 5.15 -7.54 3.67
C VAL A 32 4.46 -7.52 5.03
N PHE A 33 3.36 -8.24 5.15
CA PHE A 33 2.59 -8.22 6.40
C PHE A 33 3.27 -8.97 7.55
N ASN A 34 4.08 -9.99 7.29
CA ASN A 34 4.88 -10.65 8.32
C ASN A 34 5.96 -9.69 8.89
N ILE A 35 6.59 -8.89 8.03
CA ILE A 35 7.55 -7.86 8.45
C ILE A 35 6.83 -6.76 9.24
N LEU A 36 5.69 -6.27 8.78
CA LEU A 36 4.91 -5.28 9.50
C LEU A 36 4.47 -5.79 10.88
N TYR A 37 3.97 -7.03 10.95
CA TYR A 37 3.49 -7.64 12.20
C TYR A 37 4.57 -7.74 13.28
N SER A 38 5.84 -7.89 12.89
CA SER A 38 6.96 -7.89 13.84
C SER A 38 7.34 -6.50 14.34
N ARG A 39 6.74 -5.43 13.82
CA ARG A 39 7.16 -4.03 14.08
C ARG A 39 6.07 -3.16 14.66
N ILE A 40 4.82 -3.40 14.29
CA ILE A 40 3.66 -2.60 14.75
C ILE A 40 2.47 -3.49 15.07
N ASP A 41 1.67 -3.09 16.05
CA ASP A 41 0.31 -3.62 16.22
C ASP A 41 -0.60 -2.96 15.20
N PHE A 42 -1.44 -3.73 14.52
CA PHE A 42 -2.36 -3.23 13.48
C PHE A 42 -3.64 -2.62 14.04
N LYS A 43 -3.95 -2.92 15.30
CA LYS A 43 -5.15 -2.38 15.95
C LYS A 43 -5.11 -0.85 16.01
N ASP A 44 -6.20 -0.23 15.65
CA ASP A 44 -6.41 1.23 15.62
C ASP A 44 -5.46 1.97 14.66
N LYS A 45 -4.87 1.24 13.69
CA LYS A 45 -3.96 1.77 12.69
C LYS A 45 -4.63 1.99 11.35
N THR A 46 -4.15 3.04 10.65
CA THR A 46 -4.59 3.42 9.31
C THR A 46 -3.58 2.98 8.28
N PHE A 47 -4.04 2.23 7.28
CA PHE A 47 -3.27 1.85 6.10
C PHE A 47 -3.67 2.71 4.90
N LEU A 48 -2.70 3.39 4.29
CA LEU A 48 -2.86 4.14 3.05
C LEU A 48 -2.26 3.33 1.89
N ASP A 49 -3.10 2.94 0.94
CA ASP A 49 -2.71 2.36 -0.35
C ASP A 49 -2.72 3.48 -1.39
N LEU A 50 -1.54 4.01 -1.72
CA LEU A 50 -1.40 5.25 -2.46
C LEU A 50 -1.61 5.09 -3.98
N PHE A 51 -1.38 3.88 -4.51
CA PHE A 51 -1.60 3.51 -5.91
C PHE A 51 -2.40 2.20 -5.97
N ALA A 52 -3.61 2.23 -5.44
CA ALA A 52 -4.31 1.05 -4.98
C ALA A 52 -4.63 0.00 -6.07
N GLY A 53 -4.86 0.43 -7.31
CA GLY A 53 -5.17 -0.50 -8.40
C GLY A 53 -6.34 -1.43 -8.06
N SER A 54 -6.03 -2.69 -7.86
CA SER A 54 -6.99 -3.71 -7.47
C SER A 54 -7.39 -3.69 -5.98
N GLY A 55 -6.63 -2.98 -5.14
CA GLY A 55 -6.82 -2.88 -3.70
C GLY A 55 -6.36 -4.09 -2.89
N ILE A 56 -5.65 -5.04 -3.51
CA ILE A 56 -5.30 -6.28 -2.81
C ILE A 56 -4.45 -6.03 -1.54
N MET A 57 -3.56 -5.03 -1.56
CA MET A 57 -2.75 -4.67 -0.39
C MET A 57 -3.61 -4.07 0.71
N GLY A 58 -4.49 -3.12 0.38
CA GLY A 58 -5.40 -2.52 1.34
C GLY A 58 -6.38 -3.52 1.96
N PHE A 59 -6.96 -4.43 1.17
CA PHE A 59 -7.85 -5.48 1.70
C PHE A 59 -7.11 -6.52 2.53
N GLU A 60 -5.88 -6.85 2.18
CA GLU A 60 -5.01 -7.69 3.00
C GLU A 60 -4.73 -7.03 4.35
N ALA A 61 -4.46 -5.70 4.37
CA ALA A 61 -4.24 -4.93 5.59
C ALA A 61 -5.44 -5.01 6.55
N ILE A 62 -6.65 -4.72 6.04
CA ILE A 62 -7.88 -4.84 6.85
C ILE A 62 -8.11 -6.28 7.31
N SER A 63 -7.87 -7.25 6.45
CA SER A 63 -8.00 -8.67 6.81
C SER A 63 -7.10 -9.07 7.98
N ARG A 64 -5.93 -8.45 8.08
CA ARG A 64 -4.92 -8.74 9.11
C ARG A 64 -5.01 -7.88 10.36
N GLY A 65 -5.97 -6.95 10.41
CA GLY A 65 -6.30 -6.24 11.64
C GLY A 65 -6.12 -4.73 11.63
N PHE A 66 -5.71 -4.11 10.51
CA PHE A 66 -5.79 -2.66 10.40
C PHE A 66 -7.24 -2.20 10.53
N SER A 67 -7.45 -1.08 11.22
CA SER A 67 -8.78 -0.57 11.51
C SER A 67 -9.32 0.31 10.40
N THR A 68 -8.47 1.01 9.68
CA THR A 68 -8.86 1.97 8.63
C THR A 68 -8.07 1.74 7.35
N LEU A 69 -8.79 1.75 6.22
CA LEU A 69 -8.22 1.72 4.87
C LEU A 69 -8.53 3.02 4.14
N ILE A 70 -7.49 3.65 3.62
CA ILE A 70 -7.58 4.71 2.63
C ILE A 70 -6.90 4.20 1.37
N ALA A 71 -7.62 4.17 0.25
CA ALA A 71 -7.10 3.71 -1.02
C ALA A 71 -7.30 4.78 -2.10
N ILE A 72 -6.19 5.19 -2.71
CA ILE A 72 -6.13 6.23 -3.72
C ILE A 72 -5.85 5.60 -5.07
N ASP A 73 -6.58 5.99 -6.09
CA ASP A 73 -6.28 5.65 -7.48
C ASP A 73 -6.83 6.72 -8.41
N ASN A 74 -6.12 7.04 -9.49
CA ASN A 74 -6.58 8.02 -10.47
C ASN A 74 -7.58 7.44 -11.47
N ASN A 75 -7.71 6.11 -11.57
CA ASN A 75 -8.58 5.41 -12.48
C ASN A 75 -9.95 5.13 -11.85
N ALA A 76 -11.01 5.68 -12.47
CA ALA A 76 -12.39 5.48 -12.00
C ALA A 76 -12.83 4.00 -11.96
N ASN A 77 -12.34 3.18 -12.90
CA ASN A 77 -12.69 1.77 -12.97
C ASN A 77 -12.07 1.01 -11.76
N ASN A 78 -10.84 1.36 -11.37
CA ASN A 78 -10.21 0.79 -10.18
C ASN A 78 -11.00 1.17 -8.91
N ILE A 79 -11.41 2.42 -8.77
CA ILE A 79 -12.25 2.85 -7.63
C ILE A 79 -13.59 2.11 -7.59
N THR A 80 -14.22 1.92 -8.75
CA THR A 80 -15.47 1.13 -8.82
C THR A 80 -15.22 -0.32 -8.38
N LEU A 81 -14.11 -0.91 -8.81
CA LEU A 81 -13.71 -2.27 -8.44
C LEU A 81 -13.43 -2.38 -6.93
N LEU A 82 -12.69 -1.42 -6.37
CA LEU A 82 -12.42 -1.33 -4.92
C LEU A 82 -13.72 -1.32 -4.12
N LYS A 83 -14.69 -0.47 -4.49
CA LYS A 83 -15.99 -0.38 -3.82
C LYS A 83 -16.79 -1.69 -3.91
N LYS A 84 -16.77 -2.38 -5.07
CA LYS A 84 -17.41 -3.70 -5.23
C LYS A 84 -16.77 -4.76 -4.33
N ASN A 85 -15.44 -4.81 -4.28
CA ASN A 85 -14.71 -5.75 -3.42
C ASN A 85 -14.97 -5.46 -1.93
N ALA A 86 -14.93 -4.19 -1.53
CA ALA A 86 -15.24 -3.77 -0.16
C ALA A 86 -16.65 -4.19 0.26
N SER A 87 -17.65 -3.90 -0.58
CA SER A 87 -19.05 -4.30 -0.33
C SER A 87 -19.19 -5.82 -0.18
N SER A 88 -18.51 -6.61 -1.02
CA SER A 88 -18.58 -8.08 -0.95
C SER A 88 -17.97 -8.68 0.33
N LEU A 89 -17.07 -7.93 0.98
CA LEU A 89 -16.41 -8.31 2.22
C LEU A 89 -17.04 -7.66 3.46
N GLY A 90 -17.95 -6.69 3.29
CA GLY A 90 -18.46 -5.88 4.40
C GLY A 90 -17.38 -4.99 5.02
N ILE A 91 -16.47 -4.47 4.20
CA ILE A 91 -15.38 -3.59 4.63
C ILE A 91 -15.75 -2.14 4.35
N ASP A 92 -15.67 -1.31 5.38
CA ASP A 92 -15.71 0.13 5.24
C ASP A 92 -14.30 0.67 4.99
N GLY A 93 -14.20 1.62 4.03
CA GLY A 93 -12.93 2.24 3.66
C GLY A 93 -13.14 3.51 2.87
N LYS A 94 -12.12 4.36 2.82
CA LYS A 94 -12.10 5.56 2.00
C LYS A 94 -11.50 5.22 0.63
N PHE A 95 -12.32 5.09 -0.41
CA PHE A 95 -11.91 4.79 -1.79
C PHE A 95 -12.01 6.06 -2.63
N ILE A 96 -10.90 6.71 -2.92
CA ILE A 96 -10.84 8.07 -3.44
C ILE A 96 -10.25 8.07 -4.86
N LYS A 97 -11.03 8.54 -5.84
CA LYS A 97 -10.50 8.83 -7.17
C LYS A 97 -9.74 10.15 -7.12
N TYR A 98 -8.41 10.07 -7.03
CA TYR A 98 -7.58 11.26 -6.96
C TYR A 98 -6.16 10.96 -7.47
N ASP A 99 -5.41 12.01 -7.79
CA ASP A 99 -3.99 11.92 -8.04
C ASP A 99 -3.22 11.72 -6.72
N ALA A 100 -2.31 10.76 -6.69
CA ALA A 100 -1.57 10.37 -5.49
C ALA A 100 -0.75 11.53 -4.90
N LEU A 101 -0.01 12.28 -5.73
CA LEU A 101 0.82 13.39 -5.26
C LEU A 101 -0.04 14.57 -4.77
N LYS A 102 -1.15 14.85 -5.47
CA LYS A 102 -2.09 15.88 -5.00
C LYS A 102 -2.74 15.52 -3.67
N TYR A 103 -3.00 14.22 -3.43
CA TYR A 103 -3.51 13.75 -2.16
C TYR A 103 -2.50 13.99 -1.04
N LEU A 104 -1.22 13.70 -1.27
CA LEU A 104 -0.14 13.90 -0.30
C LEU A 104 0.08 15.39 0.02
N LYS A 105 -0.15 16.31 -0.94
CA LYS A 105 -0.01 17.77 -0.73
C LYS A 105 -1.07 18.38 0.19
N ALA A 106 -2.21 17.73 0.34
CA ALA A 106 -3.30 18.24 1.19
C ALA A 106 -3.91 17.10 2.03
N PRO A 107 -3.10 16.42 2.86
CA PRO A 107 -3.58 15.30 3.66
C PRO A 107 -4.53 15.82 4.74
N LYS A 108 -5.66 15.10 4.94
CA LYS A 108 -6.63 15.42 5.97
C LYS A 108 -6.30 14.74 7.30
N ASP A 109 -5.78 13.52 7.21
CA ASP A 109 -5.51 12.66 8.36
C ASP A 109 -4.07 12.11 8.26
N LYS A 110 -3.41 11.95 9.39
CA LYS A 110 -2.17 11.19 9.46
C LYS A 110 -2.46 9.69 9.37
N VAL A 111 -1.50 8.95 8.82
CA VAL A 111 -1.60 7.51 8.63
C VAL A 111 -0.42 6.78 9.27
N ASP A 112 -0.58 5.49 9.54
CA ASP A 112 0.44 4.70 10.22
C ASP A 112 1.30 3.87 9.26
N VAL A 113 0.70 3.42 8.15
CA VAL A 113 1.43 2.72 7.08
C VAL A 113 1.04 3.29 5.74
N ILE A 114 2.03 3.56 4.89
CA ILE A 114 1.83 3.97 3.49
C ILE A 114 2.43 2.89 2.59
N PHE A 115 1.63 2.35 1.67
CA PHE A 115 2.11 1.47 0.63
C PHE A 115 2.17 2.22 -0.71
N ILE A 116 3.32 2.15 -1.37
CA ILE A 116 3.67 2.88 -2.59
C ILE A 116 4.09 1.87 -3.65
N ASP A 117 3.22 1.60 -4.64
CA ASP A 117 3.51 0.75 -5.81
C ASP A 117 3.08 1.51 -7.09
N PRO A 118 3.85 2.53 -7.49
CA PRO A 118 3.52 3.34 -8.64
C PRO A 118 3.80 2.60 -9.96
N PRO A 119 3.31 3.09 -11.11
CA PRO A 119 3.71 2.59 -12.42
C PRO A 119 5.24 2.62 -12.57
N TYR A 120 5.83 1.51 -13.04
CA TYR A 120 7.26 1.24 -12.95
C TYR A 120 8.19 2.26 -13.61
N ASP A 121 7.77 2.85 -14.72
CA ASP A 121 8.65 3.72 -15.53
C ASP A 121 8.48 5.21 -15.18
N THR A 122 8.05 5.50 -13.95
CA THR A 122 7.81 6.86 -13.46
C THR A 122 8.71 7.19 -12.27
N ASP A 123 8.83 8.48 -11.94
CA ASP A 123 9.52 8.94 -10.74
C ASP A 123 8.58 9.17 -9.54
N LEU A 124 7.38 8.65 -9.62
CA LEU A 124 6.33 8.90 -8.63
C LEU A 124 6.68 8.40 -7.22
N ALA A 125 7.55 7.39 -7.08
CA ALA A 125 7.99 6.92 -5.77
C ALA A 125 8.81 8.00 -5.05
N ASN A 126 9.82 8.58 -5.71
CA ASN A 126 10.65 9.65 -5.13
C ASN A 126 9.79 10.90 -4.83
N LEU A 127 8.98 11.33 -5.79
CA LEU A 127 8.06 12.46 -5.58
C LEU A 127 7.08 12.23 -4.42
N ALA A 128 6.61 10.99 -4.22
CA ALA A 128 5.75 10.66 -3.09
C ALA A 128 6.50 10.74 -1.76
N LEU A 129 7.75 10.29 -1.70
CA LEU A 129 8.59 10.43 -0.51
C LEU A 129 8.77 11.90 -0.13
N ASP A 130 9.12 12.76 -1.09
CA ASP A 130 9.26 14.20 -0.86
C ASP A 130 7.98 14.80 -0.28
N GLU A 131 6.83 14.48 -0.84
CA GLU A 131 5.55 15.01 -0.37
C GLU A 131 5.15 14.46 1.02
N ILE A 132 5.53 13.21 1.35
CA ILE A 132 5.27 12.62 2.67
C ILE A 132 6.01 13.37 3.76
N ILE A 133 7.29 13.68 3.56
CA ILE A 133 8.09 14.49 4.51
C ILE A 133 7.55 15.91 4.59
N ASN A 134 7.38 16.58 3.45
CA ASN A 134 7.01 17.98 3.39
C ASN A 134 5.66 18.26 4.05
N ASN A 135 4.72 17.32 3.96
CA ASN A 135 3.36 17.51 4.49
C ASN A 135 3.08 16.73 5.78
N GLY A 136 4.04 15.96 6.29
CA GLY A 136 3.96 15.30 7.59
C GLY A 136 2.77 14.34 7.74
N ILE A 137 2.42 13.61 6.66
CA ILE A 137 1.26 12.70 6.65
C ILE A 137 1.48 11.43 7.47
N LEU A 138 2.74 11.01 7.66
CA LEU A 138 3.05 9.81 8.42
C LEU A 138 3.02 10.09 9.93
N ASN A 139 2.39 9.20 10.70
CA ASN A 139 2.45 9.22 12.16
C ASN A 139 3.88 8.97 12.65
N LYS A 140 4.17 9.40 13.89
CA LYS A 140 5.40 8.99 14.59
C LYS A 140 5.44 7.46 14.63
N ASP A 141 6.59 6.87 14.35
CA ASP A 141 6.81 5.43 14.26
C ASP A 141 6.04 4.74 13.10
N GLY A 142 5.49 5.53 12.17
CA GLY A 142 4.84 5.02 10.97
C GLY A 142 5.85 4.41 9.98
N ILE A 143 5.37 3.53 9.12
CA ILE A 143 6.19 2.79 8.16
C ILE A 143 5.72 3.08 6.74
N ILE A 144 6.68 3.37 5.86
CA ILE A 144 6.45 3.44 4.43
C ILE A 144 6.98 2.16 3.80
N ILE A 145 6.22 1.60 2.86
CA ILE A 145 6.62 0.44 2.09
C ILE A 145 6.62 0.84 0.62
N ILE A 146 7.75 0.68 -0.05
CA ILE A 146 7.87 0.96 -1.48
C ILE A 146 8.12 -0.35 -2.21
N GLU A 147 7.29 -0.66 -3.21
CA GLU A 147 7.57 -1.68 -4.21
C GLU A 147 8.10 -1.01 -5.47
N THR A 148 9.22 -1.51 -5.98
CA THR A 148 9.87 -0.95 -7.18
C THR A 148 10.55 -2.04 -7.99
N ARG A 149 10.89 -1.76 -9.26
CA ARG A 149 11.78 -2.63 -10.05
C ARG A 149 13.19 -2.60 -9.49
N LYS A 150 13.90 -3.73 -9.60
CA LYS A 150 15.24 -3.95 -9.06
C LYS A 150 16.28 -2.88 -9.46
N ASN A 151 16.14 -2.29 -10.64
CA ASN A 151 17.10 -1.31 -11.17
C ASN A 151 16.63 0.14 -10.99
N LYS A 152 15.51 0.38 -10.29
CA LYS A 152 15.03 1.74 -10.03
C LYS A 152 15.79 2.32 -8.84
N GLN A 153 16.40 3.47 -9.04
CA GLN A 153 16.98 4.23 -7.94
C GLN A 153 15.88 4.94 -7.16
N ILE A 154 15.91 4.79 -5.84
CA ILE A 154 15.07 5.52 -4.90
C ILE A 154 15.99 6.38 -4.04
N ASP A 155 15.63 7.64 -3.88
CA ASP A 155 16.29 8.55 -2.96
C ASP A 155 15.69 8.38 -1.56
N PHE A 156 16.53 8.06 -0.60
CA PHE A 156 16.12 7.86 0.80
C PHE A 156 16.54 9.02 1.70
N ASP A 157 16.82 10.20 1.14
CA ASP A 157 17.15 11.37 1.96
C ASP A 157 16.00 11.70 2.93
N GLY A 158 16.33 11.90 4.21
CA GLY A 158 15.35 12.08 5.29
C GLY A 158 14.67 10.79 5.78
N TYR A 159 15.05 9.62 5.24
CA TYR A 159 14.49 8.33 5.62
C TYR A 159 15.55 7.33 6.10
N THR A 160 15.17 6.51 7.06
CA THR A 160 15.96 5.34 7.48
C THR A 160 15.36 4.07 6.85
N VAL A 161 16.17 3.35 6.07
CA VAL A 161 15.79 2.03 5.53
C VAL A 161 15.89 1.00 6.66
N ILE A 162 14.75 0.55 7.16
CA ILE A 162 14.68 -0.43 8.25
C ILE A 162 14.68 -1.88 7.76
N LYS A 163 14.34 -2.11 6.50
CA LYS A 163 14.40 -3.42 5.84
C LYS A 163 14.39 -3.26 4.33
N GLU A 164 15.20 -4.08 3.65
CA GLU A 164 15.15 -4.31 2.21
C GLU A 164 14.91 -5.79 1.93
N CYS A 165 14.07 -6.08 0.93
CA CYS A 165 13.80 -7.44 0.46
C CYS A 165 13.79 -7.46 -1.08
N ASN A 166 14.40 -8.52 -1.62
CA ASN A 166 14.50 -8.71 -3.07
C ASN A 166 13.62 -9.90 -3.51
N TYR A 167 12.70 -9.68 -4.43
CA TYR A 167 11.78 -10.69 -4.95
C TYR A 167 11.82 -10.73 -6.48
N GLY A 168 12.73 -11.53 -7.02
CA GLY A 168 12.88 -11.66 -8.47
C GLY A 168 13.23 -10.32 -9.13
N LEU A 169 12.26 -9.69 -9.79
CA LEU A 169 12.43 -8.42 -10.49
C LEU A 169 12.02 -7.19 -9.65
N CYS A 170 11.53 -7.39 -8.44
CA CYS A 170 11.05 -6.32 -7.57
C CYS A 170 11.88 -6.22 -6.29
N ASN A 171 12.07 -5.00 -5.81
CA ASN A 171 12.59 -4.69 -4.49
C ASN A 171 11.46 -4.12 -3.63
N LEU A 172 11.47 -4.48 -2.36
CA LEU A 172 10.65 -3.86 -1.32
C LEU A 172 11.56 -3.15 -0.33
N TYR A 173 11.27 -1.90 -0.06
CA TYR A 173 11.91 -1.10 0.98
C TYR A 173 10.90 -0.75 2.05
N PHE A 174 11.30 -0.93 3.31
CA PHE A 174 10.55 -0.49 4.48
C PHE A 174 11.32 0.67 5.08
N LEU A 175 10.66 1.81 5.23
CA LEU A 175 11.26 3.07 5.65
C LEU A 175 10.54 3.64 6.87
N THR A 176 11.29 4.37 7.70
CA THR A 176 10.76 5.31 8.69
C THR A 176 11.34 6.69 8.39
N ILE A 177 10.69 7.76 8.85
CA ILE A 177 11.29 9.10 8.83
C ILE A 177 12.45 9.11 9.84
N SER A 178 13.60 9.68 9.43
CA SER A 178 14.81 9.79 10.25
C SER A 178 14.68 10.74 11.42
#